data_47659189e1e8c4f0b10266f9f755f3ca
#
_entry.id   47659189e1e8c4f0b10266f9f755f3ca
#
_cell.length_a   1.000
_cell.length_b   1.000
_cell.length_c   1.000
_cell.angle_alpha   90.00
_cell.angle_beta   90.00
_cell.angle_gamma   90.00
#
_symmetry.space_group_name_H-M   'P 1'
#
loop_
_entity.id
_entity.type
_entity.pdbx_description
1 polymer ?
#
loop_
_entity_poly.entity_id
_entity_poly.type
_entity_poly.pdbx_seq_one_letter_code
_entity_poly.pdbx_strand_id
1 'polypeptide(L)'
;MTDTSDAIGDLRLGTVVINVQDMERAVDFWSAALGYVRRDREWDPQFIVLVDPARRGLPVSVQLTDSRPEQPVRVHLDLYTCEQARHVERLARLGATRVDDWPYPEDADFIVMRDPDGNEFCVIDKHD
;
A
#
# COMPACT_ATOMS: atom_id res chain seq x y z
N MET A 1 12.71 -37.08 9.88
CA MET A 1 11.85 -37.04 8.69
C MET A 1 10.89 -35.88 8.81
N THR A 2 10.81 -35.06 7.79
CA THR A 2 9.95 -33.86 7.81
C THR A 2 8.51 -34.29 7.57
N ASP A 3 7.60 -33.82 8.43
CA ASP A 3 6.16 -34.04 8.24
C ASP A 3 5.72 -33.17 7.05
N THR A 4 5.17 -33.81 6.01
CA THR A 4 4.72 -33.12 4.80
C THR A 4 3.55 -32.19 5.06
N SER A 5 2.76 -32.41 6.14
CA SER A 5 1.65 -31.51 6.49
C SER A 5 2.13 -30.13 6.97
N ASP A 6 3.39 -30.02 7.44
CA ASP A 6 3.99 -28.76 7.88
C ASP A 6 4.78 -28.06 6.77
N ALA A 7 4.89 -28.67 5.61
CA ALA A 7 5.59 -28.07 4.48
C ALA A 7 4.80 -26.89 3.93
N ILE A 8 5.49 -25.84 3.48
CA ILE A 8 4.86 -24.65 2.89
C ILE A 8 4.09 -25.02 1.61
N GLY A 9 4.63 -25.99 0.83
CA GLY A 9 4.04 -26.37 -0.45
C GLY A 9 4.03 -25.17 -1.40
N ASP A 10 2.88 -24.90 -1.99
CA ASP A 10 2.68 -23.79 -2.92
C ASP A 10 2.08 -22.54 -2.24
N LEU A 11 1.98 -22.52 -0.90
CA LEU A 11 1.43 -21.36 -0.20
C LEU A 11 2.33 -20.13 -0.40
N ARG A 12 1.74 -19.02 -0.86
CA ARG A 12 2.46 -17.78 -1.10
C ARG A 12 1.55 -16.59 -0.85
N LEU A 13 2.17 -15.45 -0.58
CA LEU A 13 1.42 -14.21 -0.47
C LEU A 13 0.98 -13.78 -1.88
N GLY A 14 -0.33 -13.67 -2.10
CA GLY A 14 -0.89 -13.34 -3.40
C GLY A 14 -1.05 -11.84 -3.65
N THR A 15 -1.60 -11.15 -2.66
CA THR A 15 -1.88 -9.72 -2.77
C THR A 15 -2.06 -9.12 -1.39
N VAL A 16 -1.90 -7.80 -1.30
CA VAL A 16 -2.27 -7.02 -0.11
C VAL A 16 -3.59 -6.34 -0.42
N VAL A 17 -4.58 -6.48 0.46
CA VAL A 17 -5.90 -5.87 0.25
C VAL A 17 -6.01 -4.60 1.10
N ILE A 18 -6.38 -3.50 0.45
CA ILE A 18 -6.62 -2.21 1.08
C ILE A 18 -8.12 -1.92 0.99
N ASN A 19 -8.75 -1.67 2.14
CA ASN A 19 -10.16 -1.31 2.21
C ASN A 19 -10.33 0.19 1.97
N VAL A 20 -11.26 0.54 1.09
CA VAL A 20 -11.47 1.93 0.67
C VAL A 20 -12.95 2.24 0.62
N GLN A 21 -13.29 3.53 0.71
CA GLN A 21 -14.67 4.00 0.63
C GLN A 21 -15.00 4.61 -0.73
N ASP A 22 -13.99 4.89 -1.57
CA ASP A 22 -14.15 5.46 -2.90
C ASP A 22 -13.21 4.72 -3.85
N MET A 23 -13.77 3.82 -4.66
CA MET A 23 -12.98 2.94 -5.51
C MET A 23 -12.18 3.71 -6.56
N GLU A 24 -12.83 4.64 -7.26
CA GLU A 24 -12.17 5.40 -8.32
C GLU A 24 -10.99 6.22 -7.79
N ARG A 25 -11.20 6.92 -6.68
CA ARG A 25 -10.15 7.72 -6.04
C ARG A 25 -8.98 6.85 -5.58
N ALA A 26 -9.28 5.69 -4.99
CA ALA A 26 -8.24 4.78 -4.48
C ALA A 26 -7.43 4.16 -5.62
N VAL A 27 -8.09 3.75 -6.70
CA VAL A 27 -7.41 3.19 -7.87
C VAL A 27 -6.51 4.24 -8.50
N ASP A 28 -7.00 5.47 -8.67
CA ASP A 28 -6.20 6.56 -9.25
C ASP A 28 -4.97 6.84 -8.38
N PHE A 29 -5.16 6.92 -7.06
CA PHE A 29 -4.06 7.20 -6.15
C PHE A 29 -3.00 6.09 -6.19
N TRP A 30 -3.40 4.84 -5.93
CA TRP A 30 -2.43 3.74 -5.81
C TRP A 30 -1.77 3.40 -7.14
N SER A 31 -2.49 3.51 -8.26
CA SER A 31 -1.90 3.33 -9.58
C SER A 31 -0.81 4.36 -9.84
N ALA A 32 -1.09 5.63 -9.55
CA ALA A 32 -0.11 6.70 -9.75
C ALA A 32 1.04 6.61 -8.76
N ALA A 33 0.74 6.28 -7.49
CA ALA A 33 1.75 6.18 -6.44
C ALA A 33 2.80 5.11 -6.74
N LEU A 34 2.36 3.93 -7.17
CA LEU A 34 3.22 2.77 -7.37
C LEU A 34 3.62 2.54 -8.83
N GLY A 35 3.01 3.25 -9.77
CA GLY A 35 3.19 2.96 -11.18
C GLY A 35 2.54 1.65 -11.59
N TYR A 36 1.47 1.28 -10.89
CA TYR A 36 0.75 0.04 -11.17
C TYR A 36 -0.39 0.27 -12.14
N VAL A 37 -0.85 -0.82 -12.75
CA VAL A 37 -1.98 -0.81 -13.69
C VAL A 37 -3.02 -1.83 -13.23
N ARG A 38 -4.26 -1.64 -13.65
CA ARG A 38 -5.30 -2.62 -13.37
C ARG A 38 -4.99 -3.93 -14.07
N ARG A 39 -5.11 -5.04 -13.34
CA ARG A 39 -4.92 -6.37 -13.92
C ARG A 39 -5.99 -6.69 -14.96
N ASP A 40 -7.25 -6.36 -14.65
CA ASP A 40 -8.40 -6.70 -15.47
C ASP A 40 -8.92 -5.45 -16.19
N ARG A 41 -9.37 -5.63 -17.44
CA ARG A 41 -9.85 -4.51 -18.27
C ARG A 41 -11.20 -3.99 -17.79
N GLU A 42 -12.06 -4.89 -17.29
CA GLU A 42 -13.38 -4.50 -16.84
C GLU A 42 -13.31 -3.86 -15.46
N TRP A 43 -14.09 -2.80 -15.29
CA TRP A 43 -14.20 -2.12 -14.00
C TRP A 43 -15.13 -2.91 -13.09
N ASP A 44 -14.61 -3.33 -11.93
CA ASP A 44 -15.41 -3.96 -10.88
C ASP A 44 -15.54 -2.95 -9.73
N PRO A 45 -16.77 -2.46 -9.43
CA PRO A 45 -16.94 -1.46 -8.38
C PRO A 45 -16.64 -1.96 -6.96
N GLN A 46 -16.50 -3.26 -6.76
CA GLN A 46 -16.29 -3.85 -5.45
C GLN A 46 -14.86 -4.28 -5.17
N PHE A 47 -14.09 -4.66 -6.21
CA PHE A 47 -12.76 -5.23 -6.00
C PHE A 47 -11.91 -5.09 -7.26
N ILE A 48 -10.77 -4.40 -7.14
CA ILE A 48 -9.85 -4.20 -8.27
C ILE A 48 -8.44 -4.58 -7.85
N VAL A 49 -7.77 -5.38 -8.69
CA VAL A 49 -6.38 -5.78 -8.48
C VAL A 49 -5.46 -4.88 -9.31
N LEU A 50 -4.48 -4.28 -8.65
CA LEU A 50 -3.44 -3.47 -9.29
C LEU A 50 -2.15 -4.27 -9.31
N VAL A 51 -1.46 -4.27 -10.45
CA VAL A 51 -0.24 -5.05 -10.65
C VAL A 51 0.88 -4.16 -11.19
N ASP A 52 2.11 -4.50 -10.80
CA ASP A 52 3.30 -3.90 -11.38
C ASP A 52 3.48 -4.45 -12.80
N PRO A 53 3.44 -3.60 -13.85
CA PRO A 53 3.63 -4.10 -15.21
C PRO A 53 5.02 -4.73 -15.43
N ALA A 54 6.02 -4.33 -14.62
CA ALA A 54 7.35 -4.91 -14.65
C ALA A 54 7.50 -6.14 -13.74
N ARG A 55 6.45 -6.49 -12.99
CA ARG A 55 6.41 -7.65 -12.08
C ARG A 55 7.51 -7.65 -11.03
N ARG A 56 7.91 -6.46 -10.56
CA ARG A 56 8.93 -6.32 -9.52
C ARG A 56 8.34 -6.36 -8.12
N GLY A 57 7.05 -6.02 -7.97
CA GLY A 57 6.39 -5.91 -6.69
C GLY A 57 5.14 -6.78 -6.59
N LEU A 58 4.65 -6.90 -5.36
CA LEU A 58 3.42 -7.65 -5.08
C LEU A 58 2.21 -6.88 -5.62
N PRO A 59 1.17 -7.60 -6.07
CA PRO A 59 -0.11 -6.97 -6.39
C PRO A 59 -0.71 -6.28 -5.16
N VAL A 60 -1.43 -5.21 -5.40
CA VAL A 60 -2.23 -4.51 -4.39
C VAL A 60 -3.67 -4.54 -4.85
N SER A 61 -4.56 -5.03 -4.00
CA SER A 61 -5.99 -5.08 -4.29
C SER A 61 -6.72 -4.02 -3.52
N VAL A 62 -7.70 -3.40 -4.15
CA VAL A 62 -8.52 -2.35 -3.55
C VAL A 62 -9.93 -2.89 -3.41
N GLN A 63 -10.47 -2.87 -2.20
CA GLN A 63 -11.79 -3.41 -1.89
C GLN A 63 -12.70 -2.34 -1.32
N LEU A 64 -13.89 -2.19 -1.91
CA LEU A 64 -14.87 -1.23 -1.42
C LEU A 64 -15.47 -1.71 -0.10
N THR A 65 -15.54 -0.82 0.90
CA THR A 65 -16.09 -1.11 2.21
C THR A 65 -16.74 0.14 2.81
N ASP A 66 -17.68 -0.06 3.73
CA ASP A 66 -18.27 1.03 4.50
C ASP A 66 -17.48 1.31 5.79
N SER A 67 -16.53 0.45 6.14
CA SER A 67 -15.76 0.61 7.37
C SER A 67 -14.71 1.70 7.23
N ARG A 68 -14.39 2.35 8.35
CA ARG A 68 -13.30 3.32 8.42
C ARG A 68 -12.05 2.68 9.01
N PRO A 69 -10.85 3.21 8.68
CA PRO A 69 -9.62 2.68 9.27
C PRO A 69 -9.63 2.79 10.79
N GLU A 70 -9.19 1.74 11.46
CA GLU A 70 -9.00 1.75 12.90
C GLU A 70 -7.57 2.19 13.23
N GLN A 71 -7.42 2.88 14.35
CA GLN A 71 -6.13 3.38 14.81
C GLN A 71 -5.78 2.80 16.18
N PRO A 72 -4.57 2.25 16.37
CA PRO A 72 -3.53 2.05 15.37
C PRO A 72 -3.86 0.87 14.45
N VAL A 73 -3.44 0.96 13.21
CA VAL A 73 -3.63 -0.14 12.25
C VAL A 73 -2.70 -1.29 12.59
N ARG A 74 -3.17 -2.52 12.37
CA ARG A 74 -2.37 -3.72 12.63
C ARG A 74 -1.49 -4.12 11.45
N VAL A 75 -1.94 -3.78 10.24
CA VAL A 75 -1.20 -4.08 9.01
C VAL A 75 -1.13 -2.79 8.21
N HIS A 76 0.05 -2.47 7.72
CA HIS A 76 0.25 -1.30 6.86
C HIS A 76 1.28 -1.64 5.78
N LEU A 77 1.37 -0.80 4.76
CA LEU A 77 2.38 -0.95 3.72
C LEU A 77 3.63 -0.17 4.09
N ASP A 78 4.78 -0.74 3.79
CA ASP A 78 6.06 -0.04 3.83
C ASP A 78 6.56 0.12 2.39
N LEU A 79 6.77 1.37 1.98
CA LEU A 79 7.30 1.69 0.66
C LEU A 79 8.75 2.10 0.82
N TYR A 80 9.65 1.42 0.14
CA TYR A 80 11.08 1.68 0.24
C TYR A 80 11.56 2.59 -0.88
N THR A 81 12.43 3.54 -0.54
CA THR A 81 13.03 4.45 -1.52
C THR A 81 14.32 5.04 -0.99
N CYS A 82 15.24 5.38 -1.86
CA CYS A 82 16.40 6.21 -1.52
C CYS A 82 16.15 7.70 -1.80
N GLU A 83 14.91 8.06 -2.14
CA GLU A 83 14.51 9.45 -2.42
C GLU A 83 13.26 9.82 -1.59
N GLN A 84 13.34 9.63 -0.27
CA GLN A 84 12.19 9.75 0.62
C GLN A 84 11.47 11.10 0.50
N ALA A 85 12.20 12.20 0.59
CA ALA A 85 11.60 13.53 0.56
C ALA A 85 10.86 13.79 -0.75
N ARG A 86 11.44 13.36 -1.88
CA ARG A 86 10.82 13.52 -3.19
C ARG A 86 9.50 12.75 -3.28
N HIS A 87 9.49 11.52 -2.78
CA HIS A 87 8.29 10.68 -2.87
C HIS A 87 7.21 11.11 -1.87
N VAL A 88 7.59 11.55 -0.67
CA VAL A 88 6.61 12.11 0.27
C VAL A 88 5.89 13.30 -0.35
N GLU A 89 6.64 14.21 -0.97
CA GLU A 89 6.06 15.37 -1.64
C GLU A 89 5.19 14.96 -2.82
N ARG A 90 5.67 14.00 -3.63
CA ARG A 90 4.90 13.49 -4.77
C ARG A 90 3.59 12.84 -4.33
N LEU A 91 3.63 12.00 -3.30
CA LEU A 91 2.44 11.32 -2.77
C LEU A 91 1.45 12.32 -2.18
N ALA A 92 1.94 13.38 -1.53
CA ALA A 92 1.07 14.45 -1.04
C ALA A 92 0.33 15.14 -2.19
N ARG A 93 1.00 15.38 -3.30
CA ARG A 93 0.35 15.95 -4.49
C ARG A 93 -0.70 15.02 -5.09
N LEU A 94 -0.53 13.71 -4.91
CA LEU A 94 -1.50 12.70 -5.37
C LEU A 94 -2.70 12.55 -4.42
N GLY A 95 -2.66 13.14 -3.24
CA GLY A 95 -3.78 13.13 -2.31
C GLY A 95 -3.49 12.48 -0.96
N ALA A 96 -2.28 12.01 -0.71
CA ALA A 96 -1.91 11.47 0.60
C ALA A 96 -1.67 12.61 1.59
N THR A 97 -1.80 12.29 2.87
CA THR A 97 -1.55 13.23 3.97
C THR A 97 -0.40 12.73 4.83
N ARG A 98 0.57 13.59 5.09
CA ARG A 98 1.65 13.29 6.00
C ARG A 98 1.15 13.35 7.45
N VAL A 99 1.54 12.38 8.28
CA VAL A 99 1.19 12.34 9.70
C VAL A 99 2.33 12.99 10.48
N ASP A 100 2.15 14.26 10.86
CA ASP A 100 3.20 15.03 11.55
C ASP A 100 3.21 14.79 13.05
N ASP A 101 2.08 14.40 13.63
CA ASP A 101 1.94 14.16 15.08
C ASP A 101 2.26 12.72 15.48
N TRP A 102 2.82 11.92 14.59
CA TRP A 102 3.32 10.59 14.93
C TRP A 102 4.51 10.73 15.88
N PRO A 103 4.64 9.85 16.88
CA PRO A 103 5.77 9.93 17.82
C PRO A 103 7.07 9.40 17.17
N TYR A 104 7.63 10.18 16.24
CA TYR A 104 8.84 9.78 15.54
C TYR A 104 10.02 9.72 16.49
N PRO A 105 10.83 8.64 16.47
CA PRO A 105 12.11 8.66 17.15
C PRO A 105 13.05 9.67 16.48
N GLU A 106 14.06 10.11 17.19
CA GLU A 106 14.98 11.15 16.72
C GLU A 106 15.71 10.73 15.45
N ASP A 107 16.00 9.44 15.31
CA ASP A 107 16.72 8.88 14.16
C ASP A 107 15.78 8.12 13.21
N ALA A 108 14.51 8.50 13.14
CA ALA A 108 13.53 7.81 12.31
C ALA A 108 13.94 7.82 10.83
N ASP A 109 13.92 6.66 10.21
CA ASP A 109 14.15 6.51 8.77
C ASP A 109 12.83 6.45 7.97
N PHE A 110 11.70 6.64 8.64
CA PHE A 110 10.37 6.49 8.05
C PHE A 110 9.51 7.73 8.27
N ILE A 111 8.58 7.93 7.34
CA ILE A 111 7.53 8.94 7.45
C ILE A 111 6.21 8.22 7.27
N VAL A 112 5.28 8.43 8.22
CA VAL A 112 3.94 7.87 8.16
C VAL A 112 3.06 8.80 7.33
N MET A 113 2.31 8.21 6.40
CA MET A 113 1.34 8.92 5.58
C MET A 113 0.00 8.19 5.62
N ARG A 114 -1.06 8.88 5.21
CA ARG A 114 -2.38 8.28 4.99
C ARG A 114 -2.78 8.46 3.54
N ASP A 115 -3.35 7.41 2.95
CA ASP A 115 -3.90 7.53 1.62
C ASP A 115 -5.21 8.36 1.65
N PRO A 116 -5.83 8.66 0.49
CA PRO A 116 -7.06 9.47 0.49
C PRO A 116 -8.22 8.87 1.30
N ASP A 117 -8.21 7.58 1.57
CA ASP A 117 -9.22 6.90 2.39
C ASP A 117 -8.82 6.79 3.86
N GLY A 118 -7.66 7.30 4.24
CA GLY A 118 -7.18 7.29 5.63
C GLY A 118 -6.37 6.07 6.01
N ASN A 119 -6.02 5.20 5.05
CA ASN A 119 -5.18 4.04 5.33
C ASN A 119 -3.73 4.46 5.54
N GLU A 120 -3.13 4.02 6.63
CA GLU A 120 -1.75 4.37 6.94
C GLU A 120 -0.76 3.51 6.17
N PHE A 121 0.30 4.16 5.71
CA PHE A 121 1.46 3.51 5.13
C PHE A 121 2.71 4.31 5.47
N CYS A 122 3.87 3.69 5.30
CA CYS A 122 5.14 4.34 5.61
C CYS A 122 5.99 4.48 4.36
N VAL A 123 6.69 5.61 4.26
CA VAL A 123 7.73 5.82 3.25
C VAL A 123 9.06 5.73 3.98
N ILE A 124 9.86 4.74 3.64
CA ILE A 124 11.08 4.39 4.37
C ILE A 124 12.30 4.72 3.54
N ASP A 125 13.20 5.50 4.14
CA ASP A 125 14.49 5.80 3.53
C ASP A 125 15.38 4.56 3.62
N LYS A 126 15.50 3.85 2.52
CA LYS A 126 16.25 2.60 2.47
C LYS A 126 17.18 2.59 1.26
N HIS A 127 18.45 2.49 1.54
CA HIS A 127 19.51 2.45 0.55
C HIS A 127 20.06 1.03 0.45
N ASP A 128 19.62 0.30 -0.55
CA ASP A 128 20.10 -1.06 -0.82
C ASP A 128 21.14 -1.08 -1.93
#